data_8a399d14e055f531a6c37d264c4eedc0
#
_entry.id   8a399d14e055f531a6c37d264c4eedc0
#
_cell.length_a   1.000
_cell.length_b   1.000
_cell.length_c   1.000
_cell.angle_alpha   90.00
_cell.angle_beta   90.00
_cell.angle_gamma   90.00
#
_symmetry.space_group_name_H-M   'P 1'
#
loop_
_entity.id
_entity.type
_entity.pdbx_description
1 polymer ?
#
loop_
_entity_poly.entity_id
_entity_poly.type
_entity_poly.pdbx_seq_one_letter_code
_entity_poly.pdbx_strand_id
1 'polypeptide(L)'
;LQMGLVYYTGNYYLWISLELLLGITYSIILNWKVNQVYPWLKSEVKQGKLLFKKYPEVTRYTKQLFVHKLGGFVQFQTTPFLVYAFVSLKTVAYYGNYTLIIDKISIFISNLLGSTNAGVGNLIAEGDSKRIQQVFWELMGIRFLIAGTISFALIRLTGAFISLWLGSEYVLPQHILYLIIINSFISYTRGAIDQFTYGYGLFQDTWAPIAEVIINLTVAIIAGHFWGLPGILMGNITSLF
;
A
#
# COMPACT_ATOMS: atom_id res chain seq x y z
N LEU A 1 24.41 10.33 -0.98
CA LEU A 1 24.58 11.60 -0.24
C LEU A 1 23.96 11.50 1.17
N GLN A 2 22.69 11.08 1.35
CA GLN A 2 22.03 10.93 2.65
C GLN A 2 22.76 9.93 3.58
N MET A 3 23.13 8.74 3.09
CA MET A 3 23.87 7.74 3.87
C MET A 3 25.23 8.27 4.35
N GLY A 4 25.96 8.96 3.48
CA GLY A 4 27.23 9.57 3.86
C GLY A 4 27.05 10.62 4.95
N LEU A 5 26.03 11.46 4.84
CA LEU A 5 25.77 12.51 5.83
C LEU A 5 25.43 11.92 7.21
N VAL A 6 24.59 10.88 7.27
CA VAL A 6 24.29 10.18 8.53
C VAL A 6 25.53 9.51 9.11
N TYR A 7 26.33 8.85 8.28
CA TYR A 7 27.56 8.18 8.72
C TYR A 7 28.56 9.14 9.34
N TYR A 8 28.78 10.35 8.73
CA TYR A 8 29.73 11.33 9.23
C TYR A 8 29.19 12.18 10.38
N THR A 9 27.91 12.49 10.41
CA THR A 9 27.37 13.44 11.40
C THR A 9 26.63 12.77 12.55
N GLY A 10 26.13 11.53 12.35
CA GLY A 10 25.25 10.85 13.32
C GLY A 10 23.95 11.59 13.62
N ASN A 11 23.63 12.65 12.87
CA ASN A 11 22.52 13.54 13.15
C ASN A 11 21.32 13.22 12.28
N TYR A 12 20.28 12.64 12.91
CA TYR A 12 19.02 12.26 12.25
C TYR A 12 18.24 13.46 11.70
N TYR A 13 18.28 14.61 12.39
CA TYR A 13 17.57 15.81 11.95
C TYR A 13 18.15 16.37 10.63
N LEU A 14 19.46 16.31 10.47
CA LEU A 14 20.11 16.72 9.22
C LEU A 14 19.70 15.79 8.06
N TRP A 15 19.55 14.51 8.32
CA TRP A 15 19.12 13.55 7.30
C TRP A 15 17.70 13.85 6.82
N ILE A 16 16.73 14.04 7.76
CA ILE A 16 15.34 14.38 7.42
C ILE A 16 15.24 15.73 6.71
N SER A 17 15.98 16.74 7.21
CA SER A 17 16.00 18.06 6.59
C SER A 17 16.51 18.02 5.15
N LEU A 18 17.54 17.22 4.90
CA LEU A 18 18.08 17.04 3.55
C LEU A 18 17.05 16.33 2.64
N GLU A 19 16.34 15.32 3.14
CA GLU A 19 15.29 14.62 2.38
C GLU A 19 14.18 15.58 1.96
N LEU A 20 13.70 16.41 2.90
CA LEU A 20 12.71 17.45 2.63
C LEU A 20 13.19 18.45 1.58
N LEU A 21 14.42 18.98 1.73
CA LEU A 21 14.98 19.95 0.79
C LEU A 21 15.16 19.36 -0.60
N LEU A 22 15.64 18.14 -0.71
CA LEU A 22 15.78 17.44 -1.99
C LEU A 22 14.43 17.17 -2.64
N GLY A 23 13.41 16.80 -1.86
CA GLY A 23 12.04 16.59 -2.35
C GLY A 23 11.42 17.88 -2.93
N ILE A 24 11.56 19.00 -2.21
CA ILE A 24 11.10 20.32 -2.67
C ILE A 24 11.87 20.74 -3.95
N THR A 25 13.19 20.62 -3.94
CA THR A 25 14.04 20.99 -5.09
C THR A 25 13.67 20.15 -6.32
N TYR A 26 13.48 18.84 -6.15
CA TYR A 26 13.04 17.96 -7.22
C TYR A 26 11.68 18.37 -7.79
N SER A 27 10.72 18.71 -6.92
CA SER A 27 9.39 19.18 -7.34
C SER A 27 9.45 20.48 -8.15
N ILE A 28 10.32 21.41 -7.75
CA ILE A 28 10.53 22.68 -8.49
C ILE A 28 11.14 22.40 -9.86
N ILE A 29 12.19 21.58 -9.92
CA ILE A 29 12.85 21.22 -11.18
C ILE A 29 11.89 20.49 -12.11
N LEU A 30 11.07 19.55 -11.57
CA LEU A 30 10.09 18.84 -12.35
C LEU A 30 9.02 19.78 -12.92
N ASN A 31 8.49 20.68 -12.08
CA ASN A 31 7.50 21.66 -12.52
C ASN A 31 8.06 22.60 -13.62
N TRP A 32 9.30 23.06 -13.44
CA TRP A 32 9.99 23.85 -14.47
C TRP A 32 10.14 23.07 -15.79
N LYS A 33 10.56 21.81 -15.69
CA LYS A 33 10.73 20.95 -16.88
C LYS A 33 9.41 20.64 -17.57
N VAL A 34 8.34 20.37 -16.81
CA VAL A 34 6.99 20.16 -17.35
C VAL A 34 6.52 21.41 -18.12
N ASN A 35 6.68 22.61 -17.55
CA ASN A 35 6.31 23.86 -18.21
C ASN A 35 7.13 24.13 -19.49
N GLN A 36 8.39 23.64 -19.53
CA GLN A 36 9.24 23.75 -20.71
C GLN A 36 8.82 22.80 -21.84
N VAL A 37 8.52 21.54 -21.49
CA VAL A 37 8.17 20.49 -22.45
C VAL A 37 6.70 20.61 -22.91
N TYR A 38 5.81 21.05 -22.01
CA TYR A 38 4.37 21.17 -22.26
C TYR A 38 3.88 22.61 -22.00
N PRO A 39 4.28 23.61 -22.81
CA PRO A 39 3.96 25.02 -22.58
C PRO A 39 2.46 25.32 -22.67
N TRP A 40 1.69 24.42 -23.30
CA TRP A 40 0.23 24.50 -23.39
C TRP A 40 -0.48 24.05 -22.10
N LEU A 41 0.19 23.32 -21.19
CA LEU A 41 -0.37 22.84 -19.93
C LEU A 41 -0.27 23.93 -18.85
N LYS A 42 -1.08 24.98 -19.00
CA LYS A 42 -1.12 26.06 -18.01
C LYS A 42 -2.15 25.78 -16.92
N SER A 43 -1.77 26.06 -15.68
CA SER A 43 -2.70 25.96 -14.55
C SER A 43 -3.72 27.10 -14.56
N GLU A 44 -4.97 26.81 -14.90
CA GLU A 44 -6.07 27.79 -14.96
C GLU A 44 -7.07 27.54 -13.83
N VAL A 45 -6.72 27.96 -12.61
CA VAL A 45 -7.55 27.73 -11.40
C VAL A 45 -8.96 28.28 -11.52
N LYS A 46 -9.15 29.42 -12.22
CA LYS A 46 -10.50 30.03 -12.44
C LYS A 46 -11.37 29.13 -13.32
N GLN A 47 -10.81 28.62 -14.42
CA GLN A 47 -11.52 27.67 -15.31
C GLN A 47 -11.75 26.32 -14.61
N GLY A 48 -10.82 25.87 -13.79
CA GLY A 48 -10.97 24.65 -13.00
C GLY A 48 -12.23 24.70 -12.11
N LYS A 49 -12.49 25.80 -11.43
CA LYS A 49 -13.72 25.96 -10.61
C LYS A 49 -15.01 25.90 -11.44
N LEU A 50 -15.00 26.42 -12.65
CA LEU A 50 -16.14 26.35 -13.56
C LEU A 50 -16.34 24.96 -14.10
N LEU A 51 -15.25 24.25 -14.43
CA LEU A 51 -15.27 22.88 -14.90
C LEU A 51 -15.78 21.90 -13.83
N PHE A 52 -15.44 22.09 -12.57
CA PHE A 52 -16.02 21.29 -11.47
C PHE A 52 -17.53 21.44 -11.34
N LYS A 53 -18.08 22.64 -11.63
CA LYS A 53 -19.53 22.85 -11.69
C LYS A 53 -20.16 22.20 -12.93
N LYS A 54 -19.46 22.24 -14.07
CA LYS A 54 -19.94 21.66 -15.33
C LYS A 54 -19.91 20.13 -15.33
N TYR A 55 -18.94 19.52 -14.62
CA TYR A 55 -18.74 18.07 -14.54
C TYR A 55 -18.81 17.59 -13.07
N PRO A 56 -20.00 17.58 -12.44
CA PRO A 56 -20.16 17.20 -11.03
C PRO A 56 -19.73 15.73 -10.75
N GLU A 57 -19.77 14.88 -11.77
CA GLU A 57 -19.36 13.49 -11.72
C GLU A 57 -17.88 13.34 -11.32
N VAL A 58 -17.00 14.19 -11.86
CA VAL A 58 -15.56 14.18 -11.51
C VAL A 58 -15.38 14.40 -10.02
N THR A 59 -16.12 15.37 -9.45
CA THR A 59 -16.06 15.63 -8.00
C THR A 59 -16.60 14.46 -7.19
N ARG A 60 -17.67 13.83 -7.66
CA ARG A 60 -18.24 12.63 -6.99
C ARG A 60 -17.25 11.47 -6.99
N TYR A 61 -16.69 11.12 -8.15
CA TYR A 61 -15.70 10.03 -8.24
C TYR A 61 -14.44 10.32 -7.44
N THR A 62 -13.96 11.58 -7.46
CA THR A 62 -12.80 11.98 -6.65
C THR A 62 -13.07 11.79 -5.15
N LYS A 63 -14.25 12.19 -4.66
CA LYS A 63 -14.63 11.97 -3.25
C LYS A 63 -14.72 10.49 -2.90
N GLN A 64 -15.33 9.68 -3.75
CA GLN A 64 -15.44 8.23 -3.54
C GLN A 64 -14.06 7.59 -3.48
N LEU A 65 -13.20 7.87 -4.48
CA LEU A 65 -11.83 7.38 -4.51
C LEU A 65 -11.01 7.86 -3.30
N PHE A 66 -11.22 9.09 -2.83
CA PHE A 66 -10.57 9.61 -1.64
C PHE A 66 -10.94 8.79 -0.39
N VAL A 67 -12.20 8.41 -0.22
CA VAL A 67 -12.63 7.54 0.90
C VAL A 67 -11.93 6.18 0.84
N HIS A 68 -11.87 5.55 -0.34
CA HIS A 68 -11.15 4.29 -0.52
C HIS A 68 -9.66 4.42 -0.19
N LYS A 69 -9.00 5.48 -0.64
CA LYS A 69 -7.57 5.72 -0.36
C LYS A 69 -7.31 6.05 1.10
N LEU A 70 -8.20 6.85 1.70
CA LEU A 70 -8.11 7.19 3.12
C LEU A 70 -8.30 5.95 4.01
N GLY A 71 -9.27 5.09 3.68
CA GLY A 71 -9.50 3.83 4.37
C GLY A 71 -8.24 2.95 4.40
N GLY A 72 -7.66 2.69 3.23
CA GLY A 72 -6.40 1.95 3.14
C GLY A 72 -5.24 2.63 3.89
N PHE A 73 -5.12 3.96 3.79
CA PHE A 73 -4.08 4.69 4.53
C PHE A 73 -4.23 4.50 6.05
N VAL A 74 -5.43 4.69 6.59
CA VAL A 74 -5.68 4.51 8.03
C VAL A 74 -5.37 3.08 8.45
N GLN A 75 -5.83 2.09 7.70
CA GLN A 75 -5.62 0.67 8.02
C GLN A 75 -4.14 0.31 8.11
N PHE A 76 -3.32 0.75 7.16
CA PHE A 76 -1.90 0.39 7.13
C PHE A 76 -1.04 1.26 8.04
N GLN A 77 -1.34 2.54 8.17
CA GLN A 77 -0.50 3.47 8.94
C GLN A 77 -0.78 3.47 10.43
N THR A 78 -1.94 2.99 10.87
CA THR A 78 -2.25 2.91 12.31
C THR A 78 -1.58 1.74 13.02
N THR A 79 -1.23 0.66 12.30
CA THR A 79 -0.60 -0.53 12.88
C THR A 79 0.66 -0.21 13.71
N PRO A 80 1.66 0.57 13.24
CA PRO A 80 2.83 0.93 14.03
C PRO A 80 2.48 1.69 15.32
N PHE A 81 1.47 2.57 15.27
CA PHE A 81 1.01 3.32 16.45
C PHE A 81 0.37 2.41 17.49
N LEU A 82 -0.45 1.44 17.07
CA LEU A 82 -1.04 0.44 17.96
C LEU A 82 0.02 -0.47 18.58
N VAL A 83 1.02 -0.88 17.79
CA VAL A 83 2.16 -1.67 18.28
C VAL A 83 2.96 -0.87 19.33
N TYR A 84 3.16 0.42 19.10
CA TYR A 84 3.80 1.29 20.09
C TYR A 84 2.98 1.38 21.38
N ALA A 85 1.68 1.60 21.24
CA ALA A 85 0.78 1.82 22.39
C ALA A 85 0.57 0.57 23.25
N PHE A 86 0.44 -0.61 22.63
CA PHE A 86 0.10 -1.85 23.33
C PHE A 86 1.29 -2.77 23.60
N VAL A 87 2.43 -2.57 22.92
CA VAL A 87 3.59 -3.45 23.08
C VAL A 87 4.85 -2.65 23.45
N SER A 88 5.55 -2.08 22.47
CA SER A 88 6.75 -1.25 22.72
C SER A 88 7.30 -0.63 21.45
N LEU A 89 8.10 0.45 21.59
CA LEU A 89 8.86 1.04 20.48
C LEU A 89 9.86 0.05 19.87
N LYS A 90 10.45 -0.82 20.69
CA LYS A 90 11.37 -1.88 20.23
C LYS A 90 10.66 -2.84 19.29
N THR A 91 9.43 -3.25 19.60
CA THR A 91 8.61 -4.11 18.74
C THR A 91 8.22 -3.42 17.45
N VAL A 92 7.95 -2.11 17.46
CA VAL A 92 7.72 -1.31 16.23
C VAL A 92 8.91 -1.42 15.30
N ALA A 93 10.13 -1.26 15.82
CA ALA A 93 11.35 -1.37 15.01
C ALA A 93 11.53 -2.78 14.43
N TYR A 94 11.30 -3.81 15.22
CA TYR A 94 11.39 -5.19 14.76
C TYR A 94 10.36 -5.51 13.69
N TYR A 95 9.10 -5.17 13.93
CA TYR A 95 8.01 -5.30 12.96
C TYR A 95 8.28 -4.51 11.67
N GLY A 96 8.83 -3.29 11.80
CA GLY A 96 9.23 -2.44 10.68
C GLY A 96 10.23 -3.09 9.74
N ASN A 97 11.17 -3.89 10.24
CA ASN A 97 12.11 -4.63 9.41
C ASN A 97 11.41 -5.68 8.53
N TYR A 98 10.40 -6.37 9.07
CA TYR A 98 9.59 -7.33 8.32
C TYR A 98 8.71 -6.66 7.28
N THR A 99 8.04 -5.57 7.66
CA THR A 99 7.20 -4.81 6.72
C THR A 99 8.02 -4.19 5.61
N LEU A 100 9.25 -3.72 5.88
CA LEU A 100 10.14 -3.21 4.85
C LEU A 100 10.41 -4.24 3.74
N ILE A 101 10.69 -5.50 4.11
CA ILE A 101 10.90 -6.59 3.14
C ILE A 101 9.63 -6.80 2.30
N ILE A 102 8.49 -6.90 2.97
CA ILE A 102 7.19 -7.15 2.33
C ILE A 102 6.79 -6.00 1.41
N ASP A 103 7.00 -4.75 1.84
CA ASP A 103 6.70 -3.55 1.04
C ASP A 103 7.53 -3.51 -0.25
N LYS A 104 8.82 -3.86 -0.18
CA LYS A 104 9.66 -3.92 -1.39
C LYS A 104 9.20 -5.01 -2.36
N ILE A 105 8.81 -6.16 -1.85
CA ILE A 105 8.22 -7.23 -2.66
C ILE A 105 6.86 -6.79 -3.24
N SER A 106 6.01 -6.12 -2.44
CA SER A 106 4.73 -5.59 -2.88
C SER A 106 4.87 -4.57 -4.03
N ILE A 107 5.84 -3.67 -3.92
CA ILE A 107 6.16 -2.71 -4.98
C ILE A 107 6.61 -3.45 -6.26
N PHE A 108 7.46 -4.46 -6.13
CA PHE A 108 7.90 -5.27 -7.27
C PHE A 108 6.73 -5.97 -7.97
N ILE A 109 5.84 -6.63 -7.21
CA ILE A 109 4.64 -7.28 -7.74
C ILE A 109 3.70 -6.25 -8.40
N SER A 110 3.50 -5.10 -7.75
CA SER A 110 2.65 -4.03 -8.27
C SER A 110 3.17 -3.46 -9.59
N ASN A 111 4.49 -3.32 -9.72
CA ASN A 111 5.10 -2.87 -10.98
C ASN A 111 4.99 -3.93 -12.09
N LEU A 112 5.22 -5.19 -11.74
CA LEU A 112 5.13 -6.32 -12.67
C LEU A 112 3.71 -6.47 -13.23
N LEU A 113 2.71 -6.48 -12.35
CA LEU A 113 1.32 -6.72 -12.72
C LEU A 113 0.58 -5.43 -13.10
N GLY A 114 1.08 -4.27 -12.66
CA GLY A 114 0.50 -2.96 -12.99
C GLY A 114 0.51 -2.64 -14.49
N SER A 115 1.44 -3.22 -15.25
CA SER A 115 1.47 -3.11 -16.71
C SER A 115 0.20 -3.63 -17.40
N THR A 116 -0.53 -4.55 -16.74
CA THR A 116 -1.79 -5.11 -17.27
C THR A 116 -3.00 -4.19 -17.05
N ASN A 117 -2.90 -3.11 -16.26
CA ASN A 117 -4.02 -2.23 -15.94
C ASN A 117 -4.65 -1.58 -17.18
N ALA A 118 -3.82 -1.09 -18.09
CA ALA A 118 -4.29 -0.49 -19.34
C ALA A 118 -5.01 -1.53 -20.24
N GLY A 119 -4.50 -2.76 -20.30
CA GLY A 119 -5.11 -3.85 -21.03
C GLY A 119 -6.49 -4.21 -20.48
N VAL A 120 -6.64 -4.27 -19.15
CA VAL A 120 -7.94 -4.52 -18.49
C VAL A 120 -8.91 -3.38 -18.78
N GLY A 121 -8.46 -2.12 -18.72
CA GLY A 121 -9.30 -0.99 -19.07
C GLY A 121 -9.82 -1.03 -20.51
N ASN A 122 -8.97 -1.35 -21.47
CA ASN A 122 -9.35 -1.53 -22.87
C ASN A 122 -10.34 -2.69 -23.07
N LEU A 123 -10.06 -3.84 -22.42
CA LEU A 123 -10.92 -5.01 -22.47
C LEU A 123 -12.34 -4.71 -21.94
N ILE A 124 -12.44 -3.93 -20.86
CA ILE A 124 -13.73 -3.51 -20.31
C ILE A 124 -14.46 -2.57 -21.29
N ALA A 125 -13.73 -1.67 -21.96
CA ALA A 125 -14.28 -0.77 -22.97
C ALA A 125 -14.77 -1.50 -24.23
N GLU A 126 -14.18 -2.65 -24.59
CA GLU A 126 -14.64 -3.52 -25.67
C GLU A 126 -15.99 -4.20 -25.37
N GLY A 127 -16.32 -4.43 -24.08
CA GLY A 127 -17.61 -4.93 -23.62
C GLY A 127 -17.86 -6.44 -23.81
N ASP A 128 -16.85 -7.22 -24.21
CA ASP A 128 -16.98 -8.69 -24.33
C ASP A 128 -16.95 -9.35 -22.96
N SER A 129 -18.13 -9.61 -22.40
CA SER A 129 -18.29 -10.18 -21.07
C SER A 129 -17.62 -11.54 -20.87
N LYS A 130 -17.59 -12.39 -21.90
CA LYS A 130 -16.96 -13.72 -21.82
C LYS A 130 -15.44 -13.57 -21.72
N ARG A 131 -14.86 -12.71 -22.54
CA ARG A 131 -13.41 -12.43 -22.53
C ARG A 131 -13.00 -11.73 -21.25
N ILE A 132 -13.81 -10.79 -20.74
CA ILE A 132 -13.59 -10.13 -19.46
C ILE A 132 -13.52 -11.15 -18.33
N GLN A 133 -14.50 -12.08 -18.26
CA GLN A 133 -14.53 -13.12 -17.24
C GLN A 133 -13.33 -14.08 -17.36
N GLN A 134 -12.97 -14.47 -18.57
CA GLN A 134 -11.80 -15.33 -18.79
C GLN A 134 -10.50 -14.66 -18.30
N VAL A 135 -10.25 -13.42 -18.72
CA VAL A 135 -9.04 -12.67 -18.32
C VAL A 135 -9.02 -12.40 -16.82
N PHE A 136 -10.18 -12.17 -16.19
CA PHE A 136 -10.27 -12.04 -14.74
C PHE A 136 -9.76 -13.30 -14.02
N TRP A 137 -10.21 -14.48 -14.43
CA TRP A 137 -9.78 -15.72 -13.80
C TRP A 137 -8.32 -16.08 -14.12
N GLU A 138 -7.83 -15.74 -15.30
CA GLU A 138 -6.41 -15.89 -15.67
C GLU A 138 -5.52 -15.01 -14.78
N LEU A 139 -5.86 -13.73 -14.60
CA LEU A 139 -5.14 -12.82 -13.72
C LEU A 139 -5.22 -13.25 -12.25
N MET A 140 -6.39 -13.74 -11.80
CA MET A 140 -6.57 -14.31 -10.48
C MET A 140 -5.64 -15.50 -10.24
N GLY A 141 -5.59 -16.44 -11.22
CA GLY A 141 -4.70 -17.62 -11.16
C GLY A 141 -3.22 -17.23 -11.11
N ILE A 142 -2.80 -16.28 -11.95
CA ILE A 142 -1.42 -15.77 -11.95
C ILE A 142 -1.07 -15.12 -10.60
N ARG A 143 -1.95 -14.25 -10.06
CA ARG A 143 -1.74 -13.61 -8.76
C ARG A 143 -1.68 -14.62 -7.62
N PHE A 144 -2.54 -15.64 -7.63
CA PHE A 144 -2.55 -16.70 -6.64
C PHE A 144 -1.23 -17.50 -6.68
N LEU A 145 -0.74 -17.85 -7.86
CA LEU A 145 0.54 -18.53 -8.05
C LEU A 145 1.71 -17.68 -7.50
N ILE A 146 1.75 -16.40 -7.88
CA ILE A 146 2.79 -15.46 -7.41
C ILE A 146 2.71 -15.31 -5.89
N ALA A 147 1.52 -15.06 -5.34
CA ALA A 147 1.30 -14.91 -3.90
C ALA A 147 1.72 -16.17 -3.13
N GLY A 148 1.35 -17.36 -3.61
CA GLY A 148 1.73 -18.63 -2.98
C GLY A 148 3.24 -18.86 -3.00
N THR A 149 3.89 -18.65 -4.15
CA THR A 149 5.33 -18.81 -4.30
C THR A 149 6.10 -17.85 -3.40
N ILE A 150 5.71 -16.58 -3.38
CA ILE A 150 6.35 -15.56 -2.54
C ILE A 150 6.10 -15.84 -1.06
N SER A 151 4.88 -16.22 -0.67
CA SER A 151 4.57 -16.58 0.72
C SER A 151 5.42 -17.76 1.20
N PHE A 152 5.57 -18.78 0.38
CA PHE A 152 6.45 -19.92 0.68
C PHE A 152 7.90 -19.46 0.87
N ALA A 153 8.42 -18.65 -0.05
CA ALA A 153 9.78 -18.12 0.04
C ALA A 153 9.97 -17.28 1.32
N LEU A 154 9.01 -16.40 1.63
CA LEU A 154 9.05 -15.57 2.83
C LEU A 154 9.03 -16.39 4.11
N ILE A 155 8.21 -17.45 4.22
CA ILE A 155 8.17 -18.34 5.37
C ILE A 155 9.54 -18.99 5.61
N ARG A 156 10.22 -19.36 4.55
CA ARG A 156 11.51 -20.11 4.64
C ARG A 156 12.72 -19.18 4.83
N LEU A 157 12.72 -18.01 4.21
CA LEU A 157 13.91 -17.19 4.07
C LEU A 157 13.96 -15.98 5.01
N THR A 158 12.80 -15.40 5.40
CA THR A 158 12.79 -14.12 6.13
C THR A 158 13.53 -14.18 7.45
N GLY A 159 13.33 -15.22 8.26
CA GLY A 159 14.01 -15.36 9.55
C GLY A 159 15.52 -15.46 9.42
N ALA A 160 16.01 -16.28 8.48
CA ALA A 160 17.43 -16.44 8.19
C ALA A 160 18.03 -15.13 7.63
N PHE A 161 17.32 -14.45 6.75
CA PHE A 161 17.74 -13.17 6.18
C PHE A 161 17.87 -12.08 7.27
N ILE A 162 16.88 -11.94 8.15
CA ILE A 162 16.92 -10.97 9.24
C ILE A 162 18.05 -11.28 10.22
N SER A 163 18.23 -12.55 10.56
CA SER A 163 19.32 -12.97 11.43
C SER A 163 20.70 -12.64 10.86
N LEU A 164 20.88 -12.81 9.54
CA LEU A 164 22.12 -12.46 8.85
C LEU A 164 22.32 -10.96 8.70
N TRP A 165 21.25 -10.22 8.43
CA TRP A 165 21.31 -8.79 8.13
C TRP A 165 21.41 -7.92 9.37
N LEU A 166 20.63 -8.22 10.41
CA LEU A 166 20.48 -7.36 11.61
C LEU A 166 20.95 -8.05 12.88
N GLY A 167 20.96 -9.40 12.91
CA GLY A 167 21.25 -10.20 14.10
C GLY A 167 20.05 -11.04 14.53
N SER A 168 20.35 -12.12 15.28
CA SER A 168 19.34 -13.08 15.73
C SER A 168 18.32 -12.47 16.71
N GLU A 169 18.68 -11.42 17.43
CA GLU A 169 17.83 -10.71 18.37
C GLU A 169 16.67 -9.94 17.69
N TYR A 170 16.78 -9.67 16.38
CA TYR A 170 15.72 -9.01 15.58
C TYR A 170 14.72 -10.00 15.00
N VAL A 171 14.93 -11.30 15.18
CA VAL A 171 14.04 -12.32 14.64
C VAL A 171 12.78 -12.42 15.48
N LEU A 172 11.63 -12.12 14.85
CA LEU A 172 10.32 -12.27 15.48
C LEU A 172 9.90 -13.74 15.57
N PRO A 173 9.07 -14.10 16.57
CA PRO A 173 8.49 -15.45 16.65
C PRO A 173 7.78 -15.85 15.36
N GLN A 174 7.90 -17.12 14.99
CA GLN A 174 7.41 -17.68 13.73
C GLN A 174 5.90 -17.44 13.48
N HIS A 175 5.08 -17.48 14.52
CA HIS A 175 3.65 -17.23 14.41
C HIS A 175 3.32 -15.78 13.98
N ILE A 176 4.15 -14.80 14.36
CA ILE A 176 4.03 -13.40 13.90
C ILE A 176 4.34 -13.32 12.41
N LEU A 177 5.40 -13.97 11.96
CA LEU A 177 5.73 -14.03 10.53
C LEU A 177 4.58 -14.64 9.72
N TYR A 178 3.94 -15.69 10.20
CA TYR A 178 2.78 -16.28 9.53
C TYR A 178 1.62 -15.29 9.40
N LEU A 179 1.29 -14.53 10.44
CA LEU A 179 0.23 -13.52 10.38
C LEU A 179 0.54 -12.42 9.36
N ILE A 180 1.79 -11.95 9.33
CA ILE A 180 2.23 -10.95 8.35
C ILE A 180 2.11 -11.51 6.91
N ILE A 181 2.52 -12.76 6.69
CA ILE A 181 2.47 -13.40 5.37
C ILE A 181 1.03 -13.69 4.94
N ILE A 182 0.16 -14.14 5.84
CA ILE A 182 -1.27 -14.34 5.54
C ILE A 182 -1.90 -13.03 5.07
N ASN A 183 -1.67 -11.93 5.80
CA ASN A 183 -2.15 -10.61 5.41
C ASN A 183 -1.65 -10.20 4.01
N SER A 184 -0.37 -10.42 3.73
CA SER A 184 0.24 -10.11 2.43
C SER A 184 -0.31 -11.00 1.31
N PHE A 185 -0.50 -12.30 1.58
CA PHE A 185 -1.09 -13.24 0.62
C PHE A 185 -2.49 -12.81 0.18
N ILE A 186 -3.35 -12.45 1.15
CA ILE A 186 -4.71 -11.95 0.87
C ILE A 186 -4.63 -10.67 0.04
N SER A 187 -3.76 -9.73 0.40
CA SER A 187 -3.58 -8.48 -0.33
C SER A 187 -3.09 -8.70 -1.78
N TYR A 188 -2.18 -9.62 -2.00
CA TYR A 188 -1.67 -9.92 -3.35
C TYR A 188 -2.71 -10.58 -4.24
N THR A 189 -3.50 -11.50 -3.68
CA THR A 189 -4.59 -12.17 -4.42
C THR A 189 -5.73 -11.22 -4.71
N ARG A 190 -6.13 -10.37 -3.76
CA ARG A 190 -7.19 -9.36 -3.91
C ARG A 190 -6.90 -8.35 -5.04
N GLY A 191 -5.63 -8.12 -5.37
CA GLY A 191 -5.24 -7.14 -6.38
C GLY A 191 -5.84 -7.34 -7.77
N ALA A 192 -6.33 -8.54 -8.15
CA ALA A 192 -7.08 -8.73 -9.40
C ALA A 192 -8.47 -8.07 -9.29
N ILE A 193 -9.15 -8.27 -8.15
CA ILE A 193 -10.45 -7.65 -7.88
C ILE A 193 -10.32 -6.14 -7.94
N ASP A 194 -9.33 -5.58 -7.26
CA ASP A 194 -9.06 -4.15 -7.27
C ASP A 194 -8.86 -3.61 -8.68
N GLN A 195 -8.09 -4.33 -9.51
CA GLN A 195 -7.81 -3.94 -10.89
C GLN A 195 -9.07 -3.82 -11.75
N PHE A 196 -10.00 -4.77 -11.63
CA PHE A 196 -11.28 -4.72 -12.35
C PHE A 196 -12.23 -3.69 -11.73
N THR A 197 -12.26 -3.55 -10.41
CA THR A 197 -13.02 -2.50 -9.72
C THR A 197 -12.60 -1.10 -10.20
N TYR A 198 -11.30 -0.85 -10.33
CA TYR A 198 -10.77 0.40 -10.90
C TYR A 198 -11.11 0.53 -12.38
N GLY A 199 -10.99 -0.54 -13.16
CA GLY A 199 -11.31 -0.55 -14.59
C GLY A 199 -12.78 -0.21 -14.87
N TYR A 200 -13.71 -0.71 -14.08
CA TYR A 200 -15.13 -0.39 -14.16
C TYR A 200 -15.52 0.95 -13.49
N GLY A 201 -14.61 1.57 -12.74
CA GLY A 201 -14.92 2.78 -11.98
C GLY A 201 -15.91 2.56 -10.84
N LEU A 202 -15.93 1.37 -10.25
CA LEU A 202 -16.85 0.97 -9.18
C LEU A 202 -16.36 1.46 -7.81
N PHE A 203 -16.49 2.78 -7.57
CA PHE A 203 -16.12 3.40 -6.29
C PHE A 203 -17.33 3.80 -5.44
N GLN A 204 -18.52 3.32 -5.81
CA GLN A 204 -19.77 3.74 -5.17
C GLN A 204 -19.88 3.21 -3.74
N ASP A 205 -19.31 2.05 -3.46
CA ASP A 205 -19.37 1.37 -2.17
C ASP A 205 -18.41 1.98 -1.14
N THR A 206 -18.57 3.28 -0.88
CA THR A 206 -17.73 4.01 0.09
C THR A 206 -17.91 3.52 1.52
N TRP A 207 -18.99 2.81 1.82
CA TRP A 207 -19.21 2.20 3.12
C TRP A 207 -18.25 1.03 3.41
N ALA A 208 -17.85 0.28 2.37
CA ALA A 208 -16.99 -0.90 2.52
C ALA A 208 -15.60 -0.55 3.11
N PRO A 209 -14.81 0.40 2.57
CA PRO A 209 -13.55 0.77 3.18
C PRO A 209 -13.70 1.41 4.58
N ILE A 210 -14.85 2.04 4.87
CA ILE A 210 -15.14 2.54 6.22
C ILE A 210 -15.38 1.37 7.18
N ALA A 211 -16.17 0.37 6.76
CA ALA A 211 -16.40 -0.84 7.55
C ALA A 211 -15.10 -1.62 7.77
N GLU A 212 -14.26 -1.79 6.74
CA GLU A 212 -12.94 -2.40 6.86
C GLU A 212 -12.09 -1.70 7.94
N VAL A 213 -12.05 -0.37 7.94
CA VAL A 213 -11.30 0.42 8.97
C VAL A 213 -11.88 0.21 10.37
N ILE A 214 -13.21 0.25 10.53
CA ILE A 214 -13.86 0.07 11.81
C ILE A 214 -13.58 -1.34 12.36
N ILE A 215 -13.75 -2.37 11.55
CA ILE A 215 -13.46 -3.76 11.92
C ILE A 215 -11.98 -3.90 12.29
N ASN A 216 -11.09 -3.40 11.44
CA ASN A 216 -9.66 -3.43 11.68
C ASN A 216 -9.29 -2.83 13.03
N LEU A 217 -9.67 -1.57 13.28
CA LEU A 217 -9.32 -0.86 14.50
C LEU A 217 -9.96 -1.50 15.73
N THR A 218 -11.22 -1.92 15.64
CA THR A 218 -11.92 -2.57 16.76
C THR A 218 -11.23 -3.87 17.15
N VAL A 219 -10.97 -4.75 16.18
CA VAL A 219 -10.28 -6.02 16.47
C VAL A 219 -8.84 -5.78 16.91
N ALA A 220 -8.11 -4.88 16.22
CA ALA A 220 -6.72 -4.58 16.56
C ALA A 220 -6.57 -3.98 17.98
N ILE A 221 -7.49 -3.12 18.43
CA ILE A 221 -7.46 -2.55 19.76
C ILE A 221 -7.82 -3.61 20.81
N ILE A 222 -8.91 -4.35 20.62
CA ILE A 222 -9.36 -5.37 21.57
C ILE A 222 -8.33 -6.51 21.65
N ALA A 223 -8.01 -7.13 20.53
CA ALA A 223 -7.09 -8.25 20.50
C ALA A 223 -5.64 -7.83 20.80
N GLY A 224 -5.26 -6.61 20.40
CA GLY A 224 -3.95 -6.03 20.72
C GLY A 224 -3.74 -5.81 22.21
N HIS A 225 -4.79 -5.46 22.94
CA HIS A 225 -4.73 -5.33 24.40
C HIS A 225 -4.42 -6.67 25.09
N PHE A 226 -5.00 -7.79 24.60
CA PHE A 226 -4.81 -9.12 25.20
C PHE A 226 -3.59 -9.87 24.67
N TRP A 227 -3.31 -9.76 23.39
CA TRP A 227 -2.30 -10.58 22.70
C TRP A 227 -1.13 -9.77 22.10
N GLY A 228 -1.11 -8.44 22.27
CA GLY A 228 -0.06 -7.58 21.74
C GLY A 228 0.00 -7.61 20.21
N LEU A 229 1.21 -7.73 19.64
CA LEU A 229 1.44 -7.70 18.18
C LEU A 229 0.59 -8.72 17.39
N PRO A 230 0.48 -10.00 17.79
CA PRO A 230 -0.41 -10.95 17.10
C PRO A 230 -1.86 -10.47 17.03
N GLY A 231 -2.39 -9.91 18.12
CA GLY A 231 -3.76 -9.39 18.16
C GLY A 231 -3.98 -8.21 17.21
N ILE A 232 -3.02 -7.31 17.13
CA ILE A 232 -3.07 -6.16 16.19
C ILE A 232 -3.08 -6.67 14.74
N LEU A 233 -2.24 -7.65 14.40
CA LEU A 233 -2.18 -8.23 13.07
C LEU A 233 -3.45 -9.00 12.69
N MET A 234 -4.16 -9.60 13.66
CA MET A 234 -5.47 -10.20 13.44
C MET A 234 -6.51 -9.17 12.99
N GLY A 235 -6.42 -7.92 13.48
CA GLY A 235 -7.26 -6.82 13.00
C GLY A 235 -7.12 -6.60 11.49
N ASN A 236 -5.87 -6.57 10.99
CA ASN A 236 -5.60 -6.43 9.56
C ASN A 236 -6.18 -7.60 8.74
N ILE A 237 -6.05 -8.82 9.22
CA ILE A 237 -6.56 -10.01 8.52
C ILE A 237 -8.10 -10.02 8.51
N THR A 238 -8.74 -9.80 9.66
CA THR A 238 -10.20 -9.88 9.78
C THR A 238 -10.94 -8.81 9.00
N SER A 239 -10.33 -7.66 8.76
CA SER A 239 -10.92 -6.58 7.97
C SER A 239 -10.88 -6.84 6.45
N LEU A 240 -10.05 -7.77 5.99
CA LEU A 240 -9.93 -8.12 4.57
C LEU A 240 -10.94 -9.19 4.11
N PHE A 241 -11.64 -9.83 5.04
CA PHE A 241 -12.73 -10.79 4.80
C PHE A 241 -14.10 -10.13 4.93
#